data_743e12f18b9eab8a19523dc6572e5cb5
#
_entry.id   743e12f18b9eab8a19523dc6572e5cb5
#
_cell.length_a   1.000
_cell.length_b   1.000
_cell.length_c   1.000
_cell.angle_alpha   90.00
_cell.angle_beta   90.00
_cell.angle_gamma   90.00
#
_symmetry.space_group_name_H-M   'P 1'
#
loop_
_entity.id
_entity.type
_entity.pdbx_description
1 polymer ?
#
loop_
_entity_poly.entity_id
_entity_poly.type
_entity_poly.pdbx_seq_one_letter_code
_entity_poly.pdbx_strand_id
1 'polypeptide(L)'
;MDKNKQIRLTSTEYRAESSEDKTYFVGYASVFNRTTDLGYFVESIHPDAFNQALSRGDDTRALFNHDPNLILARSTSGTLKMSVDEVGLRTEIEMPETTLGRDLKVLIERGDISQMSFGFYIEKEEKRGIVNEKPWYEIQQVRLFDVSPVTFPAYEQTSIEVKRCLEEREKHIRNLEQLEICLLYTSPSPRDRTR
;
A
#
# COMPACT_ATOMS: atom_id res chain seq x y z
N MET A 1 -16.72 0.34 -8.94
CA MET A 1 -15.29 0.09 -8.61
C MET A 1 -14.80 1.29 -7.81
N ASP A 2 -14.21 1.01 -6.68
CA ASP A 2 -13.78 2.06 -5.73
C ASP A 2 -12.55 2.78 -6.31
N LYS A 3 -12.69 4.07 -6.62
CA LYS A 3 -11.75 4.86 -7.42
C LYS A 3 -10.37 5.08 -6.75
N ASN A 4 -10.27 4.84 -5.45
CA ASN A 4 -9.04 5.07 -4.67
C ASN A 4 -8.27 3.78 -4.33
N LYS A 5 -8.69 2.64 -4.85
CA LYS A 5 -8.02 1.36 -4.62
C LYS A 5 -6.70 1.31 -5.36
N GLN A 6 -5.60 1.11 -4.64
CA GLN A 6 -4.24 1.04 -5.16
C GLN A 6 -3.61 -0.30 -4.80
N ILE A 7 -2.70 -0.78 -5.65
CA ILE A 7 -1.87 -1.96 -5.43
C ILE A 7 -0.43 -1.57 -5.71
N ARG A 8 0.49 -1.90 -4.79
CA ARG A 8 1.93 -1.62 -4.95
C ARG A 8 2.74 -2.85 -4.61
N LEU A 9 3.87 -2.95 -5.30
CA LEU A 9 4.82 -4.03 -5.15
C LEU A 9 5.99 -3.63 -4.28
N THR A 10 6.51 -4.63 -3.61
CA THR A 10 7.79 -4.54 -2.94
C THR A 10 8.60 -5.80 -3.28
N SER A 11 9.79 -5.61 -3.84
CA SER A 11 10.76 -6.69 -3.95
C SER A 11 11.52 -6.78 -2.63
N THR A 12 11.10 -7.67 -1.76
CA THR A 12 11.80 -7.97 -0.50
C THR A 12 11.92 -9.46 -0.35
N GLU A 13 13.03 -9.89 0.23
CA GLU A 13 13.28 -11.30 0.51
C GLU A 13 12.29 -11.82 1.54
N TYR A 14 11.68 -12.96 1.23
CA TYR A 14 10.85 -13.72 2.14
C TYR A 14 11.63 -14.86 2.74
N ARG A 15 11.28 -15.16 3.99
CA ARG A 15 11.74 -16.39 4.66
C ARG A 15 10.54 -17.17 5.18
N ALA A 16 10.60 -18.49 5.00
CA ALA A 16 9.75 -19.40 5.74
C ALA A 16 10.40 -19.63 7.12
N GLU A 17 9.68 -19.33 8.19
CA GLU A 17 10.09 -19.61 9.57
C GLU A 17 9.13 -20.65 10.14
N SER A 18 9.65 -21.72 10.74
CA SER A 18 8.85 -22.74 11.39
C SER A 18 9.01 -22.64 12.90
N SER A 19 7.90 -22.62 13.63
CA SER A 19 7.85 -22.66 15.09
C SER A 19 6.68 -23.52 15.53
N GLU A 20 6.91 -24.48 16.43
CA GLU A 20 5.88 -25.30 17.10
C GLU A 20 4.76 -25.80 16.15
N ASP A 21 5.09 -26.58 15.14
CA ASP A 21 4.17 -27.14 14.12
C ASP A 21 3.50 -26.14 13.17
N LYS A 22 3.83 -24.85 13.24
CA LYS A 22 3.32 -23.82 12.33
C LYS A 22 4.40 -23.27 11.41
N THR A 23 4.02 -23.02 10.17
CA THR A 23 4.87 -22.34 9.20
C THR A 23 4.40 -20.90 9.01
N TYR A 24 5.32 -19.96 9.11
CA TYR A 24 5.06 -18.53 8.89
C TYR A 24 5.85 -18.03 7.68
N PHE A 25 5.22 -17.21 6.86
CA PHE A 25 5.93 -16.36 5.92
C PHE A 25 6.16 -15.00 6.54
N VAL A 26 7.43 -14.64 6.61
CA VAL A 26 7.87 -13.37 7.19
C VAL A 26 8.59 -12.57 6.12
N GLY A 27 8.18 -11.32 5.95
CA GLY A 27 8.77 -10.40 4.98
C GLY A 27 8.17 -9.01 5.07
N TYR A 28 8.52 -8.15 4.12
CA TYR A 28 8.04 -6.78 4.08
C TYR A 28 7.05 -6.59 2.92
N ALA A 29 5.83 -6.18 3.23
CA ALA A 29 4.85 -5.83 2.21
C ALA A 29 5.16 -4.46 1.57
N SER A 30 5.82 -3.57 2.29
CA SER A 30 6.30 -2.28 1.81
C SER A 30 7.63 -1.93 2.46
N VAL A 31 8.50 -1.21 1.74
CA VAL A 31 9.79 -0.72 2.24
C VAL A 31 9.79 0.80 2.15
N PHE A 32 10.25 1.45 3.22
CA PHE A 32 10.35 2.91 3.30
C PHE A 32 11.62 3.46 2.62
N ASN A 33 11.66 4.77 2.50
CA ASN A 33 12.81 5.51 1.98
C ASN A 33 13.26 5.08 0.56
N ARG A 34 12.33 4.53 -0.20
CA ARG A 34 12.53 4.21 -1.62
C ARG A 34 11.49 4.91 -2.46
N THR A 35 11.94 5.47 -3.56
CA THR A 35 11.05 6.00 -4.59
C THR A 35 10.83 4.92 -5.65
N THR A 36 9.59 4.77 -6.08
CA THR A 36 9.19 3.86 -7.16
C THR A 36 8.74 4.67 -8.36
N ASP A 37 9.36 4.46 -9.51
CA ASP A 37 8.93 5.06 -10.76
C ASP A 37 7.75 4.29 -11.33
N LEU A 38 6.60 4.93 -11.42
CA LEU A 38 5.35 4.37 -11.93
C LEU A 38 5.08 4.81 -13.39
N GLY A 39 6.13 5.22 -14.12
CA GLY A 39 6.06 5.65 -15.51
C GLY A 39 5.73 7.13 -15.68
N TYR A 40 4.61 7.60 -15.15
CA TYR A 40 4.15 8.99 -15.25
C TYR A 40 4.46 9.82 -14.01
N PHE A 41 4.69 9.21 -12.87
CA PHE A 41 5.05 9.84 -11.62
C PHE A 41 5.94 8.92 -10.78
N VAL A 42 6.59 9.53 -9.79
CA VAL A 42 7.39 8.82 -8.77
C VAL A 42 6.61 8.82 -7.47
N GLU A 43 6.61 7.71 -6.77
CA GLU A 43 5.91 7.54 -5.50
C GLU A 43 6.87 7.06 -4.41
N SER A 44 6.64 7.50 -3.18
CA SER A 44 7.29 6.97 -1.99
C SER A 44 6.27 6.78 -0.87
N ILE A 45 6.60 5.91 0.07
CA ILE A 45 5.78 5.64 1.25
C ILE A 45 6.47 6.26 2.46
N HIS A 46 5.76 7.14 3.15
CA HIS A 46 6.25 7.73 4.41
C HIS A 46 6.31 6.65 5.52
N PRO A 47 7.31 6.67 6.42
CA PRO A 47 7.41 5.70 7.51
C PRO A 47 6.15 5.58 8.38
N ASP A 48 5.43 6.67 8.59
CA ASP A 48 4.19 6.68 9.38
C ASP A 48 2.93 6.28 8.60
N ALA A 49 3.04 5.99 7.31
CA ALA A 49 1.88 5.78 6.43
C ALA A 49 0.92 4.67 6.91
N PHE A 50 1.45 3.65 7.58
CA PHE A 50 0.69 2.50 8.06
C PHE A 50 0.24 2.60 9.51
N ASN A 51 0.78 3.53 10.30
CA ASN A 51 0.54 3.60 11.75
C ASN A 51 -0.95 3.72 12.09
N GLN A 52 -1.68 4.53 11.34
CA GLN A 52 -3.12 4.71 11.56
C GLN A 52 -3.92 3.45 11.17
N ALA A 53 -3.58 2.80 10.06
CA ALA A 53 -4.21 1.57 9.62
C ALA A 53 -4.05 0.44 10.65
N LEU A 54 -2.83 0.29 11.20
CA LEU A 54 -2.53 -0.70 12.24
C LEU A 54 -3.23 -0.36 13.56
N SER A 55 -3.19 0.90 13.99
CA SER A 55 -3.85 1.34 15.23
C SER A 55 -5.37 1.20 15.17
N ARG A 56 -5.98 1.43 14.02
CA ARG A 56 -7.42 1.27 13.77
C ARG A 56 -7.83 -0.21 13.69
N GLY A 57 -6.87 -1.11 13.47
CA GLY A 57 -7.12 -2.53 13.27
C GLY A 57 -7.81 -2.83 11.93
N ASP A 58 -7.34 -2.24 10.85
CA ASP A 58 -7.90 -2.48 9.52
C ASP A 58 -7.99 -3.99 9.22
N ASP A 59 -9.15 -4.42 8.71
CA ASP A 59 -9.40 -5.82 8.36
C ASP A 59 -8.66 -6.19 7.07
N THR A 60 -7.39 -6.52 7.22
CA THR A 60 -6.47 -6.85 6.13
C THR A 60 -6.40 -8.35 5.91
N ARG A 61 -6.32 -8.76 4.66
CA ARG A 61 -6.16 -10.16 4.26
C ARG A 61 -4.80 -10.37 3.61
N ALA A 62 -4.22 -11.56 3.84
CA ALA A 62 -3.15 -12.08 3.01
C ALA A 62 -3.78 -12.99 1.95
N LEU A 63 -3.60 -12.62 0.69
CA LEU A 63 -4.13 -13.35 -0.46
C LEU A 63 -2.96 -13.85 -1.33
N PHE A 64 -3.20 -14.79 -2.20
CA PHE A 64 -2.26 -15.10 -3.27
C PHE A 64 -2.66 -14.37 -4.55
N ASN A 65 -1.73 -13.61 -5.14
CA ASN A 65 -1.97 -12.81 -6.35
C ASN A 65 -3.17 -11.85 -6.26
N HIS A 66 -3.49 -11.33 -5.07
CA HIS A 66 -4.67 -10.47 -4.84
C HIS A 66 -6.02 -11.11 -5.17
N ASP A 67 -6.05 -12.44 -5.32
CA ASP A 67 -7.28 -13.19 -5.60
C ASP A 67 -8.07 -13.42 -4.28
N PRO A 68 -9.27 -12.86 -4.13
CA PRO A 68 -10.08 -13.02 -2.93
C PRO A 68 -10.53 -14.47 -2.67
N ASN A 69 -10.41 -15.37 -3.66
CA ASN A 69 -10.69 -16.79 -3.50
C ASN A 69 -9.48 -17.56 -2.93
N LEU A 70 -8.29 -16.99 -2.93
CA LEU A 70 -7.03 -17.60 -2.51
C LEU A 70 -6.52 -16.97 -1.21
N ILE A 71 -7.29 -17.16 -0.13
CA ILE A 71 -6.99 -16.57 1.19
C ILE A 71 -5.93 -17.40 1.90
N LEU A 72 -4.88 -16.72 2.40
CA LEU A 72 -3.82 -17.32 3.21
C LEU A 72 -4.02 -17.01 4.70
N ALA A 73 -4.29 -15.74 5.03
CA ALA A 73 -4.41 -15.27 6.41
C ALA A 73 -5.26 -13.99 6.50
N ARG A 74 -5.62 -13.59 7.74
CA ARG A 74 -6.42 -12.39 7.99
C ARG A 74 -6.03 -11.75 9.32
N SER A 75 -5.97 -10.43 9.39
CA SER A 75 -5.62 -9.70 10.62
C SER A 75 -6.61 -9.94 11.75
N THR A 76 -7.92 -9.91 11.47
CA THR A 76 -8.97 -10.08 12.49
C THR A 76 -9.09 -11.51 13.02
N SER A 77 -8.57 -12.52 12.31
CA SER A 77 -8.47 -13.91 12.82
C SER A 77 -7.15 -14.18 13.57
N GLY A 78 -6.23 -13.20 13.59
CA GLY A 78 -4.93 -13.32 14.24
C GLY A 78 -3.90 -14.16 13.47
N THR A 79 -4.25 -14.65 12.26
CA THR A 79 -3.34 -15.42 11.40
C THR A 79 -2.44 -14.56 10.53
N LEU A 80 -2.76 -13.27 10.37
CA LEU A 80 -1.91 -12.25 9.78
C LEU A 80 -1.49 -11.25 10.85
N LYS A 81 -0.19 -11.12 11.09
CA LYS A 81 0.37 -10.09 11.96
C LYS A 81 1.13 -9.07 11.11
N MET A 82 1.00 -7.80 11.46
CA MET A 82 1.67 -6.71 10.77
C MET A 82 2.24 -5.74 11.79
N SER A 83 3.43 -5.24 11.51
CA SER A 83 4.11 -4.23 12.34
C SER A 83 4.93 -3.30 11.46
N VAL A 84 5.18 -2.10 11.94
CA VAL A 84 6.10 -1.13 11.30
C VAL A 84 7.41 -1.14 12.05
N ASP A 85 8.52 -1.18 11.31
CA ASP A 85 9.87 -0.99 11.82
C ASP A 85 10.65 0.02 10.94
N GLU A 86 11.95 0.14 11.12
CA GLU A 86 12.80 1.08 10.36
C GLU A 86 12.91 0.74 8.87
N VAL A 87 12.63 -0.52 8.49
CA VAL A 87 12.71 -1.01 7.11
C VAL A 87 11.40 -0.77 6.38
N GLY A 88 10.24 -1.08 7.02
CA GLY A 88 8.96 -1.01 6.35
C GLY A 88 7.78 -1.61 7.10
N LEU A 89 6.77 -2.01 6.34
CA LEU A 89 5.63 -2.78 6.83
C LEU A 89 6.00 -4.26 6.84
N ARG A 90 6.40 -4.76 8.01
CA ARG A 90 6.71 -6.16 8.25
C ARG A 90 5.42 -6.96 8.39
N THR A 91 5.36 -8.12 7.73
CA THR A 91 4.22 -9.04 7.76
C THR A 91 4.65 -10.43 8.18
N GLU A 92 3.82 -11.07 9.01
CA GLU A 92 3.92 -12.48 9.37
C GLU A 92 2.61 -13.16 8.99
N ILE A 93 2.67 -14.06 8.02
CA ILE A 93 1.53 -14.79 7.49
C ILE A 93 1.61 -16.23 8.01
N GLU A 94 0.70 -16.61 8.90
CA GLU A 94 0.55 -18.02 9.31
C GLU A 94 -0.03 -18.83 8.15
N MET A 95 0.72 -19.77 7.63
CA MET A 95 0.31 -20.55 6.47
C MET A 95 -0.79 -21.54 6.83
N PRO A 96 -1.90 -21.54 6.08
CA PRO A 96 -2.98 -22.47 6.33
C PRO A 96 -2.60 -23.89 5.87
N GLU A 97 -3.08 -24.90 6.60
CA GLU A 97 -2.92 -26.33 6.26
C GLU A 97 -3.85 -26.76 5.11
N THR A 98 -4.02 -25.90 4.13
CA THR A 98 -4.75 -26.15 2.89
C THR A 98 -3.80 -26.61 1.77
N THR A 99 -4.35 -27.08 0.65
CA THR A 99 -3.54 -27.40 -0.54
C THR A 99 -2.78 -26.15 -1.01
N LEU A 100 -3.45 -25.00 -1.07
CA LEU A 100 -2.83 -23.73 -1.44
C LEU A 100 -1.66 -23.37 -0.52
N GLY A 101 -1.83 -23.49 0.81
CA GLY A 101 -0.78 -23.17 1.77
C GLY A 101 0.44 -24.08 1.62
N ARG A 102 0.25 -25.38 1.44
CA ARG A 102 1.34 -26.33 1.22
C ARG A 102 2.06 -26.08 -0.10
N ASP A 103 1.33 -25.84 -1.19
CA ASP A 103 1.90 -25.59 -2.51
C ASP A 103 2.72 -24.28 -2.51
N LEU A 104 2.19 -23.21 -1.92
CA LEU A 104 2.88 -21.93 -1.79
C LEU A 104 4.14 -22.03 -0.93
N LYS A 105 4.11 -22.78 0.17
CA LYS A 105 5.30 -23.03 0.99
C LYS A 105 6.45 -23.57 0.14
N VAL A 106 6.19 -24.60 -0.67
CA VAL A 106 7.19 -25.18 -1.56
C VAL A 106 7.72 -24.16 -2.58
N LEU A 107 6.82 -23.39 -3.21
CA LEU A 107 7.20 -22.39 -4.22
C LEU A 107 8.03 -21.25 -3.63
N ILE A 108 7.76 -20.83 -2.40
CA ILE A 108 8.53 -19.78 -1.72
C ILE A 108 9.89 -20.34 -1.24
N GLU A 109 9.94 -21.52 -0.66
CA GLU A 109 11.20 -22.17 -0.26
C GLU A 109 12.15 -22.39 -1.46
N ARG A 110 11.61 -22.63 -2.64
CA ARG A 110 12.36 -22.74 -3.89
C ARG A 110 12.78 -21.39 -4.48
N GLY A 111 12.17 -20.29 -4.05
CA GLY A 111 12.36 -18.95 -4.61
C GLY A 111 11.55 -18.66 -5.87
N ASP A 112 10.64 -19.55 -6.27
CA ASP A 112 9.74 -19.32 -7.44
C ASP A 112 8.78 -18.15 -7.16
N ILE A 113 8.43 -17.92 -5.90
CA ILE A 113 7.68 -16.78 -5.40
C ILE A 113 8.53 -16.08 -4.35
N SER A 114 8.94 -14.84 -4.63
CA SER A 114 9.85 -14.06 -3.80
C SER A 114 9.41 -12.61 -3.63
N GLN A 115 8.22 -12.25 -4.12
CA GLN A 115 7.74 -10.87 -4.14
C GLN A 115 6.44 -10.71 -3.38
N MET A 116 6.27 -9.53 -2.79
CA MET A 116 5.02 -9.10 -2.18
C MET A 116 4.43 -7.89 -2.84
N SER A 117 3.16 -7.77 -2.64
CA SER A 117 2.38 -6.62 -3.02
C SER A 117 1.44 -6.24 -1.88
N PHE A 118 1.03 -4.99 -1.80
CA PHE A 118 0.02 -4.56 -0.85
C PHE A 118 -1.06 -3.72 -1.53
N GLY A 119 -2.29 -3.92 -1.09
CA GLY A 119 -3.47 -3.22 -1.57
C GLY A 119 -4.00 -2.25 -0.52
N PHE A 120 -4.23 -1.02 -0.92
CA PHE A 120 -4.63 0.05 -0.01
C PHE A 120 -5.48 1.12 -0.70
N TYR A 121 -6.10 1.96 0.13
CA TYR A 121 -6.70 3.23 -0.30
C TYR A 121 -5.85 4.36 0.23
N ILE A 122 -5.56 5.36 -0.60
CA ILE A 122 -4.84 6.57 -0.17
C ILE A 122 -5.83 7.42 0.65
N GLU A 123 -5.47 7.70 1.90
CA GLU A 123 -6.20 8.62 2.77
C GLU A 123 -5.53 9.99 2.82
N LYS A 124 -4.18 10.02 2.74
CA LYS A 124 -3.41 11.26 2.65
C LYS A 124 -2.16 11.08 1.82
N GLU A 125 -1.93 12.00 0.91
CA GLU A 125 -0.69 12.11 0.13
C GLU A 125 -0.23 13.55 0.01
N GLU A 126 1.05 13.75 -0.27
CA GLU A 126 1.66 15.06 -0.47
C GLU A 126 2.52 15.05 -1.73
N LYS A 127 2.42 16.12 -2.53
CA LYS A 127 3.33 16.35 -3.66
C LYS A 127 4.63 16.93 -3.13
N ARG A 128 5.72 16.17 -3.21
CA ARG A 128 7.04 16.55 -2.68
C ARG A 128 7.90 17.35 -3.66
N GLY A 129 7.61 17.26 -4.95
CA GLY A 129 8.39 17.93 -5.97
C GLY A 129 8.44 17.19 -7.30
N ILE A 130 9.61 17.22 -7.93
CA ILE A 130 9.89 16.59 -9.23
C ILE A 130 11.15 15.73 -9.09
N VAL A 131 11.10 14.50 -9.55
CA VAL A 131 12.24 13.57 -9.63
C VAL A 131 12.28 13.00 -11.05
N ASN A 132 13.42 13.10 -11.74
CA ASN A 132 13.59 12.64 -13.13
C ASN A 132 12.48 13.18 -14.08
N GLU A 133 12.21 14.49 -14.01
CA GLU A 133 11.17 15.17 -14.79
C GLU A 133 9.72 14.72 -14.52
N LYS A 134 9.49 13.89 -13.49
CA LYS A 134 8.20 13.37 -13.10
C LYS A 134 7.75 13.92 -11.75
N PRO A 135 6.46 14.21 -11.55
CA PRO A 135 5.95 14.60 -10.24
C PRO A 135 6.21 13.49 -9.22
N TRP A 136 6.65 13.88 -8.03
CA TRP A 136 6.88 12.98 -6.90
C TRP A 136 5.81 13.18 -5.84
N TYR A 137 5.13 12.09 -5.51
CA TYR A 137 4.12 12.02 -4.47
C TYR A 137 4.60 11.12 -3.33
N GLU A 138 4.37 11.55 -2.09
CA GLU A 138 4.63 10.78 -0.90
C GLU A 138 3.30 10.41 -0.23
N ILE A 139 3.06 9.12 -0.08
CA ILE A 139 1.88 8.59 0.61
C ILE A 139 2.12 8.68 2.11
N GLN A 140 1.26 9.42 2.82
CA GLN A 140 1.39 9.70 4.25
C GLN A 140 0.41 8.92 5.11
N GLN A 141 -0.76 8.55 4.56
CA GLN A 141 -1.73 7.73 5.27
C GLN A 141 -2.49 6.84 4.30
N VAL A 142 -2.73 5.62 4.74
CA VAL A 142 -3.44 4.60 3.97
C VAL A 142 -4.50 3.90 4.82
N ARG A 143 -5.51 3.35 4.15
CA ARG A 143 -6.34 2.28 4.67
C ARG A 143 -5.95 0.99 3.98
N LEU A 144 -5.43 0.04 4.77
CA LEU A 144 -4.89 -1.22 4.27
C LEU A 144 -6.00 -2.27 4.17
N PHE A 145 -6.04 -3.04 3.08
CA PHE A 145 -7.01 -4.13 2.94
C PHE A 145 -6.39 -5.46 2.50
N ASP A 146 -5.17 -5.43 1.94
CA ASP A 146 -4.55 -6.63 1.38
C ASP A 146 -3.02 -6.56 1.45
N VAL A 147 -2.39 -7.69 1.78
CA VAL A 147 -0.95 -7.94 1.64
C VAL A 147 -0.80 -9.31 1.02
N SER A 148 -0.10 -9.43 -0.11
CA SER A 148 -0.16 -10.65 -0.92
C SER A 148 1.20 -11.06 -1.45
N PRO A 149 1.64 -12.33 -1.25
CA PRO A 149 2.66 -12.90 -2.12
C PRO A 149 2.15 -12.95 -3.56
N VAL A 150 3.01 -12.56 -4.50
CA VAL A 150 2.65 -12.46 -5.91
C VAL A 150 3.67 -13.14 -6.81
N THR A 151 3.19 -13.72 -7.93
CA THR A 151 4.02 -14.40 -8.91
C THR A 151 4.72 -13.40 -9.84
N PHE A 152 4.00 -12.35 -10.24
CA PHE A 152 4.50 -11.30 -11.12
C PHE A 152 4.29 -9.93 -10.50
N PRO A 153 5.28 -9.05 -10.67
CA PRO A 153 5.09 -7.66 -10.35
C PRO A 153 3.98 -7.05 -11.19
N ALA A 154 3.10 -6.26 -10.59
CA ALA A 154 1.96 -5.62 -11.25
C ALA A 154 2.32 -4.62 -12.38
N TYR A 155 3.58 -4.58 -12.83
CA TYR A 155 4.10 -3.53 -13.73
C TYR A 155 3.74 -3.69 -15.21
N GLU A 156 3.39 -4.87 -15.70
CA GLU A 156 3.15 -5.05 -17.15
C GLU A 156 1.75 -4.64 -17.64
N GLN A 157 0.76 -4.51 -16.75
CA GLN A 157 -0.60 -4.13 -17.14
C GLN A 157 -0.99 -2.67 -16.78
N THR A 158 -0.06 -1.90 -16.23
CA THR A 158 -0.36 -0.68 -15.47
C THR A 158 -0.25 0.64 -16.23
N SER A 159 0.17 0.70 -17.48
CA SER A 159 0.34 2.00 -18.16
C SER A 159 -0.96 2.81 -18.26
N ILE A 160 -2.08 2.17 -18.54
CA ILE A 160 -3.40 2.83 -18.65
C ILE A 160 -3.98 3.15 -17.25
N GLU A 161 -3.87 2.22 -16.31
CA GLU A 161 -4.37 2.41 -14.95
C GLU A 161 -3.53 3.46 -14.18
N VAL A 162 -2.22 3.44 -14.34
CA VAL A 162 -1.31 4.44 -13.74
C VAL A 162 -1.57 5.82 -14.33
N LYS A 163 -1.75 5.95 -15.64
CA LYS A 163 -2.09 7.21 -16.29
C LYS A 163 -3.43 7.75 -15.78
N ARG A 164 -4.44 6.90 -15.68
CA ARG A 164 -5.75 7.26 -15.13
C ARG A 164 -5.68 7.69 -13.66
N CYS A 165 -4.88 7.01 -12.86
CA CYS A 165 -4.62 7.37 -11.47
C CYS A 165 -3.98 8.76 -11.37
N LEU A 166 -3.01 9.09 -12.23
CA LEU A 166 -2.39 10.41 -12.27
C LEU A 166 -3.41 11.51 -12.64
N GLU A 167 -4.21 11.30 -13.68
CA GLU A 167 -5.24 12.26 -14.10
C GLU A 167 -6.27 12.52 -12.98
N GLU A 168 -6.67 11.48 -12.25
CA GLU A 168 -7.59 11.59 -11.10
C GLU A 168 -6.91 12.34 -9.92
N ARG A 169 -5.62 12.08 -9.63
CA ARG A 169 -4.84 12.80 -8.62
C ARG A 169 -4.71 14.28 -8.94
N GLU A 170 -4.32 14.63 -10.15
CA GLU A 170 -4.18 16.04 -10.57
C GLU A 170 -5.51 16.78 -10.53
N LYS A 171 -6.61 16.10 -10.86
CA LYS A 171 -7.96 16.67 -10.72
C LYS A 171 -8.33 16.90 -9.25
N HIS A 172 -7.98 15.97 -8.37
CA HIS A 172 -8.23 16.11 -6.93
C HIS A 172 -7.45 17.28 -6.34
N ILE A 173 -6.16 17.41 -6.66
CA ILE A 173 -5.30 18.50 -6.20
C ILE A 173 -5.86 19.85 -6.69
N ARG A 174 -6.21 19.99 -7.98
CA ARG A 174 -6.82 21.21 -8.50
C ARG A 174 -8.12 21.58 -7.79
N ASN A 175 -8.95 20.59 -7.43
CA ASN A 175 -10.19 20.84 -6.69
C ASN A 175 -9.90 21.35 -5.26
N LEU A 176 -8.88 20.81 -4.58
CA LEU A 176 -8.46 21.28 -3.25
C LEU A 176 -7.92 22.70 -3.30
N GLU A 177 -7.07 23.04 -4.27
CA GLU A 177 -6.56 24.41 -4.49
C GLU A 177 -7.70 25.40 -4.74
N GLN A 178 -8.70 25.02 -5.53
CA GLN A 178 -9.89 25.87 -5.76
C GLN A 178 -10.71 26.05 -4.49
N LEU A 179 -10.87 25.03 -3.65
CA LEU A 179 -11.58 25.13 -2.37
C LEU A 179 -10.83 26.04 -1.40
N GLU A 180 -9.50 25.95 -1.32
CA GLU A 180 -8.69 26.86 -0.49
C GLU A 180 -8.81 28.31 -0.96
N ILE A 181 -8.78 28.58 -2.26
CA ILE A 181 -9.00 29.90 -2.84
C ILE A 181 -10.40 30.42 -2.46
N CYS A 182 -11.46 29.61 -2.61
CA CYS A 182 -12.81 29.97 -2.23
C CYS A 182 -12.93 30.32 -0.74
N LEU A 183 -12.28 29.55 0.14
CA LEU A 183 -12.27 29.79 1.59
C LEU A 183 -11.55 31.09 1.95
N LEU A 184 -10.46 31.43 1.25
CA LEU A 184 -9.76 32.70 1.43
C LEU A 184 -10.61 33.91 1.03
N TYR A 185 -11.40 33.80 -0.05
CA TYR A 185 -12.28 34.86 -0.51
C TYR A 185 -13.59 34.99 0.27
N THR A 186 -14.04 33.90 0.93
CA THR A 186 -15.27 33.92 1.77
C THR A 186 -15.00 34.24 3.23
N SER A 187 -13.74 34.33 3.65
CA SER A 187 -13.38 34.79 5.01
C SER A 187 -13.71 36.28 5.14
N PRO A 188 -14.51 36.71 6.11
CA PRO A 188 -14.84 38.12 6.30
C PRO A 188 -13.56 38.93 6.53
N SER A 189 -13.42 40.02 5.75
CA SER A 189 -12.31 40.93 5.90
C SER A 189 -12.20 41.46 7.35
N PRO A 190 -10.96 41.64 7.88
CA PRO A 190 -10.78 42.24 9.21
C PRO A 190 -11.45 43.60 9.39
N ARG A 191 -11.85 44.27 8.30
CA ARG A 191 -12.53 45.55 8.32
C ARG A 191 -14.03 45.47 8.63
N ASP A 192 -14.65 44.31 8.55
CA ASP A 192 -16.09 44.15 8.85
C ASP A 192 -16.39 43.87 10.32
N ARG A 193 -15.39 43.85 11.21
CA ARG A 193 -15.54 43.65 12.66
C ARG A 193 -15.69 44.91 13.48
N THR A 194 -15.79 46.05 12.83
CA THR A 194 -16.02 47.34 13.51
C THR A 194 -17.27 48.01 12.99
N ARG A 195 -18.42 47.52 13.44
CA ARG A 195 -19.69 48.26 13.57
C ARG A 195 -20.53 47.65 14.63
#